data_e9ccdc844963cf6d584afb3a2ce58879
#
_entry.id   e9ccdc844963cf6d584afb3a2ce58879
#
_cell.length_a   1.000
_cell.length_b   1.000
_cell.length_c   1.000
_cell.angle_alpha   90.00
_cell.angle_beta   90.00
_cell.angle_gamma   90.00
#
_symmetry.space_group_name_H-M   'P 1'
#
loop_
_entity.id
_entity.type
_entity.pdbx_description
1 polymer ?
#
loop_
_entity_poly.entity_id
_entity_poly.type
_entity_poly.pdbx_seq_one_letter_code
_entity_poly.pdbx_strand_id
1 'polypeptide(L)'
;MHSTRLYINDRLDAFGAEDVEALIAGFPAWRQTYVRKIKNANARKESAAAFALLHRALEKDFGIAEFRFAYHTQGKPHLESHPEIHFNLSHCRKAVACAIGNRPVGIDIEVLGRYKRSLAEYTMNEDEIREILSADDTCRDGFSERDIVFTTFWTRKEAFAKLIGEGISTNVRDILCECMDIAFTTRVEKEKGYVLTVAERKAT
;
A
#
# COMPACT_ATOMS: atom_id res chain seq x y z
N MET A 1 -6.22 -19.02 -14.67
CA MET A 1 -5.23 -17.95 -14.37
C MET A 1 -5.78 -17.12 -13.22
N HIS A 2 -5.19 -17.18 -12.04
CA HIS A 2 -5.61 -16.31 -10.93
C HIS A 2 -4.83 -15.01 -11.07
N SER A 3 -5.48 -13.97 -11.58
CA SER A 3 -4.94 -12.61 -11.59
C SER A 3 -4.96 -12.04 -10.16
N THR A 4 -4.05 -11.13 -9.86
CA THR A 4 -4.06 -10.36 -8.61
C THR A 4 -5.39 -9.64 -8.47
N ARG A 5 -6.00 -9.74 -7.30
CA ARG A 5 -7.23 -9.04 -6.92
C ARG A 5 -6.89 -7.90 -6.00
N LEU A 6 -7.57 -6.78 -6.20
CA LEU A 6 -7.38 -5.56 -5.44
C LEU A 6 -8.62 -5.25 -4.60
N TYR A 7 -8.42 -5.08 -3.32
CA TYR A 7 -9.42 -4.64 -2.35
C TYR A 7 -9.02 -3.30 -1.77
N ILE A 8 -9.98 -2.38 -1.66
CA ILE A 8 -9.76 -1.05 -1.11
C ILE A 8 -10.90 -0.73 -0.13
N ASN A 9 -10.56 -0.15 1.01
CA ASN A 9 -11.50 0.55 1.89
C ASN A 9 -11.03 2.00 2.03
N ASP A 10 -11.72 2.92 1.40
CA ASP A 10 -11.42 4.36 1.36
C ASP A 10 -12.42 5.21 2.17
N ARG A 11 -13.01 4.60 3.21
CA ARG A 11 -13.92 5.25 4.16
C ARG A 11 -13.36 5.23 5.58
N LEU A 12 -12.04 5.31 5.74
CA LEU A 12 -11.42 5.25 7.07
C LEU A 12 -11.80 6.42 7.98
N ASP A 13 -12.10 7.57 7.41
CA ASP A 13 -12.60 8.73 8.12
C ASP A 13 -13.98 8.54 8.73
N ALA A 14 -14.82 7.66 8.16
CA ALA A 14 -16.11 7.30 8.70
C ALA A 14 -16.04 6.33 9.90
N PHE A 15 -14.87 5.71 10.18
CA PHE A 15 -14.71 4.79 11.30
C PHE A 15 -14.45 5.55 12.61
N GLY A 16 -15.42 5.52 13.52
CA GLY A 16 -15.28 5.96 14.90
C GLY A 16 -14.49 4.97 15.77
N ALA A 17 -14.25 5.34 17.03
CA ALA A 17 -13.54 4.48 17.97
C ALA A 17 -14.31 3.18 18.28
N GLU A 18 -15.63 3.26 18.36
CA GLU A 18 -16.50 2.11 18.60
C GLU A 18 -16.49 1.11 17.43
N ASP A 19 -16.48 1.60 16.18
CA ASP A 19 -16.37 0.76 14.98
C ASP A 19 -15.03 0.01 14.95
N VAL A 20 -13.94 0.67 15.36
CA VAL A 20 -12.61 0.06 15.43
C VAL A 20 -12.57 -1.04 16.50
N GLU A 21 -13.15 -0.81 17.68
CA GLU A 21 -13.20 -1.83 18.75
C GLU A 21 -14.11 -3.01 18.37
N ALA A 22 -15.25 -2.75 17.70
CA ALA A 22 -16.12 -3.81 17.16
C ALA A 22 -15.39 -4.67 16.13
N LEU A 23 -14.61 -4.05 15.22
CA LEU A 23 -13.77 -4.76 14.27
C LEU A 23 -12.73 -5.63 14.98
N ILE A 24 -12.00 -5.08 15.94
CA ILE A 24 -10.97 -5.78 16.70
C ILE A 24 -11.56 -6.96 17.48
N ALA A 25 -12.75 -6.82 18.05
CA ALA A 25 -13.42 -7.89 18.80
C ALA A 25 -13.69 -9.13 17.94
N GLY A 26 -13.91 -8.97 16.63
CA GLY A 26 -14.08 -10.06 15.67
C GLY A 26 -12.78 -10.74 15.22
N PHE A 27 -11.61 -10.25 15.61
CA PHE A 27 -10.33 -10.84 15.20
C PHE A 27 -9.92 -12.03 16.08
N PRO A 28 -9.04 -12.92 15.59
CA PRO A 28 -8.39 -13.92 16.42
C PRO A 28 -7.61 -13.27 17.59
N ALA A 29 -7.56 -13.94 18.74
CA ALA A 29 -6.97 -13.40 19.98
C ALA A 29 -5.56 -12.84 19.82
N TRP A 30 -4.71 -13.49 19.02
CA TRP A 30 -3.35 -13.03 18.71
C TRP A 30 -3.35 -11.68 18.00
N ARG A 31 -4.30 -11.44 17.08
CA ARG A 31 -4.41 -10.19 16.34
C ARG A 31 -5.02 -9.08 17.20
N GLN A 32 -6.02 -9.40 18.02
CA GLN A 32 -6.57 -8.47 19.01
C GLN A 32 -5.47 -7.92 19.90
N THR A 33 -4.65 -8.82 20.47
CA THR A 33 -3.53 -8.46 21.35
C THR A 33 -2.53 -7.55 20.64
N TYR A 34 -2.20 -7.83 19.39
CA TYR A 34 -1.28 -7.00 18.60
C TYR A 34 -1.84 -5.60 18.36
N VAL A 35 -3.07 -5.51 17.84
CA VAL A 35 -3.67 -4.21 17.46
C VAL A 35 -3.90 -3.31 18.67
N ARG A 36 -4.33 -3.88 19.81
CA ARG A 36 -4.53 -3.12 21.05
C ARG A 36 -3.25 -2.53 21.66
N LYS A 37 -2.08 -3.08 21.34
CA LYS A 37 -0.78 -2.51 21.75
C LYS A 37 -0.41 -1.23 20.99
N ILE A 38 -1.04 -0.97 19.84
CA ILE A 38 -0.78 0.23 19.04
C ILE A 38 -1.37 1.45 19.78
N LYS A 39 -0.52 2.32 20.28
CA LYS A 39 -0.92 3.48 21.09
C LYS A 39 -1.60 4.58 20.27
N ASN A 40 -1.09 4.83 19.06
CA ASN A 40 -1.66 5.84 18.17
C ASN A 40 -3.00 5.37 17.61
N ALA A 41 -4.07 6.12 17.84
CA ALA A 41 -5.43 5.75 17.46
C ALA A 41 -5.60 5.59 15.93
N ASN A 42 -4.97 6.47 15.13
CA ASN A 42 -5.04 6.38 13.68
C ASN A 42 -4.30 5.14 13.17
N ALA A 43 -3.08 4.88 13.65
CA ALA A 43 -2.33 3.68 13.29
C ALA A 43 -3.05 2.39 13.72
N ARG A 44 -3.75 2.42 14.87
CA ARG A 44 -4.60 1.31 15.32
C ARG A 44 -5.75 1.07 14.36
N LYS A 45 -6.46 2.12 13.97
CA LYS A 45 -7.56 2.08 12.99
C LYS A 45 -7.08 1.53 11.65
N GLU A 46 -6.00 2.06 11.11
CA GLU A 46 -5.39 1.62 9.85
C GLU A 46 -4.98 0.15 9.90
N SER A 47 -4.33 -0.27 10.99
CA SER A 47 -3.93 -1.67 11.20
C SER A 47 -5.12 -2.62 11.33
N ALA A 48 -6.20 -2.20 12.01
CA ALA A 48 -7.42 -2.99 12.12
C ALA A 48 -8.12 -3.12 10.76
N ALA A 49 -8.31 -2.01 10.06
CA ALA A 49 -8.96 -1.98 8.76
C ALA A 49 -8.18 -2.79 7.70
N ALA A 50 -6.84 -2.70 7.69
CA ALA A 50 -6.01 -3.48 6.77
C ALA A 50 -6.14 -5.00 7.02
N PHE A 51 -6.14 -5.41 8.29
CA PHE A 51 -6.34 -6.82 8.63
C PHE A 51 -7.74 -7.32 8.25
N ALA A 52 -8.79 -6.55 8.54
CA ALA A 52 -10.16 -6.90 8.16
C ALA A 52 -10.31 -7.03 6.63
N LEU A 53 -9.64 -6.16 5.88
CA LEU A 53 -9.66 -6.20 4.42
C LEU A 53 -9.00 -7.47 3.88
N LEU A 54 -7.84 -7.85 4.44
CA LEU A 54 -7.16 -9.11 4.09
C LEU A 54 -8.00 -10.33 4.48
N HIS A 55 -8.56 -10.34 5.70
CA HIS A 55 -9.41 -11.44 6.17
C HIS A 55 -10.59 -11.68 5.22
N ARG A 56 -11.29 -10.59 4.86
CA ARG A 56 -12.39 -10.65 3.89
C ARG A 56 -11.94 -11.16 2.51
N ALA A 57 -10.77 -10.74 2.05
CA ALA A 57 -10.22 -11.18 0.77
C ALA A 57 -9.90 -12.67 0.78
N LEU A 58 -9.29 -13.16 1.85
CA LEU A 58 -8.94 -14.58 2.05
C LEU A 58 -10.20 -15.47 2.13
N GLU A 59 -11.19 -15.05 2.91
CA GLU A 59 -12.44 -15.79 3.04
C GLU A 59 -13.20 -15.85 1.71
N LYS A 60 -13.34 -14.69 1.04
CA LYS A 60 -14.10 -14.59 -0.21
C LYS A 60 -13.47 -15.32 -1.38
N ASP A 61 -12.15 -15.22 -1.55
CA ASP A 61 -11.46 -15.67 -2.76
C ASP A 61 -10.85 -17.06 -2.62
N PHE A 62 -10.51 -17.46 -1.38
CA PHE A 62 -9.78 -18.70 -1.10
C PHE A 62 -10.48 -19.59 -0.08
N GLY A 63 -11.60 -19.14 0.53
CA GLY A 63 -12.33 -19.92 1.55
C GLY A 63 -11.57 -20.04 2.89
N ILE A 64 -10.59 -19.16 3.13
CA ILE A 64 -9.72 -19.20 4.32
C ILE A 64 -10.26 -18.21 5.36
N ALA A 65 -10.89 -18.74 6.41
CA ALA A 65 -11.39 -17.96 7.54
C ALA A 65 -10.35 -17.81 8.67
N GLU A 66 -9.47 -18.80 8.84
CA GLU A 66 -8.46 -18.79 9.90
C GLU A 66 -7.05 -18.85 9.30
N PHE A 67 -6.19 -17.96 9.74
CA PHE A 67 -4.80 -17.91 9.29
C PHE A 67 -3.89 -17.29 10.35
N ARG A 68 -2.59 -17.48 10.18
CA ARG A 68 -1.53 -16.82 10.94
C ARG A 68 -0.51 -16.22 10.00
N PHE A 69 0.18 -15.19 10.47
CA PHE A 69 1.33 -14.63 9.77
C PHE A 69 2.61 -15.30 10.24
N ALA A 70 3.44 -15.67 9.27
CA ALA A 70 4.87 -15.79 9.44
C ALA A 70 5.55 -14.60 8.75
N TYR A 71 6.83 -14.39 9.00
CA TYR A 71 7.55 -13.22 8.51
C TYR A 71 8.84 -13.64 7.83
N HIS A 72 9.12 -13.07 6.67
CA HIS A 72 10.42 -13.19 6.03
C HIS A 72 11.49 -12.45 6.86
N THR A 73 12.76 -12.73 6.60
CA THR A 73 13.90 -12.15 7.31
C THR A 73 13.86 -10.61 7.39
N GLN A 74 13.29 -9.97 6.35
CA GLN A 74 13.14 -8.51 6.26
C GLN A 74 11.78 -7.99 6.74
N GLY A 75 11.00 -8.85 7.41
CA GLY A 75 9.76 -8.45 8.06
C GLY A 75 8.51 -8.43 7.18
N LYS A 76 8.58 -8.80 5.88
CA LYS A 76 7.40 -8.93 5.03
C LYS A 76 6.53 -10.10 5.53
N PRO A 77 5.24 -9.88 5.87
CA PRO A 77 4.37 -10.97 6.32
C PRO A 77 3.96 -11.88 5.15
N HIS A 78 3.78 -13.15 5.46
CA HIS A 78 3.15 -14.15 4.58
C HIS A 78 2.23 -15.04 5.40
N LEU A 79 1.37 -15.83 4.74
CA LEU A 79 0.52 -16.79 5.40
C LEU A 79 1.32 -18.03 5.76
N GLU A 80 1.31 -18.42 7.05
CA GLU A 80 2.10 -19.55 7.56
C GLU A 80 1.73 -20.87 6.89
N SER A 81 0.42 -21.13 6.68
CA SER A 81 -0.11 -22.38 6.14
C SER A 81 -0.46 -22.33 4.65
N HIS A 82 -0.28 -21.18 3.99
CA HIS A 82 -0.67 -20.95 2.59
C HIS A 82 0.42 -20.16 1.85
N PRO A 83 1.63 -20.70 1.69
CA PRO A 83 2.76 -20.00 1.06
C PRO A 83 2.53 -19.69 -0.42
N GLU A 84 1.59 -20.38 -1.08
CA GLU A 84 1.18 -20.16 -2.48
C GLU A 84 0.31 -18.92 -2.67
N ILE A 85 -0.24 -18.36 -1.59
CA ILE A 85 -1.04 -17.14 -1.62
C ILE A 85 -0.17 -15.96 -1.23
N HIS A 86 0.03 -15.07 -2.18
CA HIS A 86 0.78 -13.84 -1.97
C HIS A 86 -0.17 -12.69 -1.72
N PHE A 87 0.13 -11.87 -0.74
CA PHE A 87 -0.58 -10.64 -0.48
C PHE A 87 0.36 -9.50 -0.10
N ASN A 88 -0.12 -8.30 -0.27
CA ASN A 88 0.54 -7.11 0.25
C ASN A 88 -0.51 -6.10 0.70
N LEU A 89 -0.21 -5.36 1.76
CA LEU A 89 -1.07 -4.37 2.37
C LEU A 89 -0.39 -3.00 2.34
N SER A 90 -1.17 -1.96 2.10
CA SER A 90 -0.74 -0.58 2.31
C SER A 90 -1.89 0.24 2.88
N HIS A 91 -1.57 1.32 3.57
CA HIS A 91 -2.54 2.24 4.13
C HIS A 91 -2.02 3.65 4.16
N CYS A 92 -2.92 4.58 4.05
CA CYS A 92 -2.74 5.99 4.34
C CYS A 92 -3.91 6.48 5.20
N ARG A 93 -3.87 7.73 5.67
CA ARG A 93 -4.95 8.26 6.53
C ARG A 93 -6.37 8.19 5.92
N LYS A 94 -6.51 8.06 4.60
CA LYS A 94 -7.79 8.03 3.90
C LYS A 94 -8.25 6.63 3.52
N ALA A 95 -7.32 5.70 3.28
CA ALA A 95 -7.65 4.40 2.74
C ALA A 95 -6.68 3.30 3.19
N VAL A 96 -7.16 2.07 3.16
CA VAL A 96 -6.35 0.85 3.20
C VAL A 96 -6.57 0.06 1.92
N ALA A 97 -5.52 -0.60 1.46
CA ALA A 97 -5.54 -1.43 0.25
C ALA A 97 -4.88 -2.77 0.51
N CYS A 98 -5.43 -3.81 -0.12
CA CYS A 98 -4.92 -5.17 -0.13
C CYS A 98 -4.84 -5.67 -1.57
N ALA A 99 -3.67 -6.07 -2.02
CA ALA A 99 -3.48 -6.84 -3.24
C ALA A 99 -3.22 -8.29 -2.85
N ILE A 100 -3.91 -9.25 -3.50
CA ILE A 100 -3.82 -10.68 -3.17
C ILE A 100 -3.94 -11.53 -4.44
N GLY A 101 -3.14 -12.59 -4.53
CA GLY A 101 -3.14 -13.53 -5.67
C GLY A 101 -2.18 -14.68 -5.47
N ASN A 102 -1.89 -15.41 -6.54
CA ASN A 102 -0.99 -16.56 -6.55
C ASN A 102 0.43 -16.22 -7.04
N ARG A 103 0.77 -14.95 -7.18
CA ARG A 103 2.10 -14.46 -7.56
C ARG A 103 2.52 -13.33 -6.63
N PRO A 104 3.84 -13.14 -6.40
CA PRO A 104 4.34 -12.02 -5.62
C PRO A 104 3.77 -10.69 -6.12
N VAL A 105 3.35 -9.86 -5.19
CA VAL A 105 2.76 -8.56 -5.44
C VAL A 105 3.24 -7.53 -4.42
N GLY A 106 3.36 -6.28 -4.86
CA GLY A 106 3.55 -5.12 -4.00
C GLY A 106 2.44 -4.12 -4.23
N ILE A 107 2.02 -3.42 -3.19
CA ILE A 107 1.02 -2.36 -3.27
C ILE A 107 1.43 -1.18 -2.41
N ASP A 108 1.21 0.02 -2.93
CA ASP A 108 1.31 1.21 -2.12
C ASP A 108 0.15 2.17 -2.36
N ILE A 109 -0.27 2.87 -1.30
CA ILE A 109 -1.32 3.88 -1.33
C ILE A 109 -0.90 5.08 -0.49
N GLU A 110 -0.90 6.28 -1.10
CA GLU A 110 -0.45 7.50 -0.45
C GLU A 110 -1.42 8.66 -0.69
N VAL A 111 -1.58 9.51 0.32
CA VAL A 111 -2.39 10.72 0.19
C VAL A 111 -1.70 11.73 -0.73
N LEU A 112 -2.49 12.46 -1.50
CA LEU A 112 -2.04 13.66 -2.23
C LEU A 112 -1.71 14.81 -1.24
N GLY A 113 -0.95 15.80 -1.68
CA GLY A 113 -0.55 16.96 -0.88
C GLY A 113 0.74 16.72 -0.07
N ARG A 114 1.57 15.77 -0.49
CA ARG A 114 2.86 15.46 0.18
C ARG A 114 4.09 16.00 -0.53
N TYR A 115 3.93 16.54 -1.73
CA TYR A 115 5.07 17.09 -2.45
C TYR A 115 5.77 18.16 -1.63
N LYS A 116 7.08 18.01 -1.52
CA LYS A 116 8.04 19.03 -1.06
C LYS A 116 9.28 18.88 -1.90
N ARG A 117 9.84 20.01 -2.36
CA ARG A 117 11.02 19.98 -3.20
C ARG A 117 12.17 19.20 -2.56
N SER A 118 12.45 19.43 -1.30
CA SER A 118 13.51 18.71 -0.58
C SER A 118 13.26 17.19 -0.49
N LEU A 119 12.00 16.76 -0.39
CA LEU A 119 11.66 15.34 -0.39
C LEU A 119 11.88 14.73 -1.79
N ALA A 120 11.46 15.43 -2.85
CA ALA A 120 11.70 15.01 -4.22
C ALA A 120 13.21 14.91 -4.52
N GLU A 121 14.00 15.90 -4.17
CA GLU A 121 15.46 15.89 -4.32
C GLU A 121 16.14 14.74 -3.55
N TYR A 122 15.57 14.30 -2.44
CA TYR A 122 16.08 13.18 -1.67
C TYR A 122 15.70 11.81 -2.25
N THR A 123 14.50 11.68 -2.83
CA THR A 123 13.89 10.38 -3.18
C THR A 123 13.82 10.09 -4.68
N MET A 124 14.00 11.10 -5.54
CA MET A 124 13.84 10.99 -6.99
C MET A 124 15.18 11.15 -7.72
N ASN A 125 15.32 10.50 -8.87
CA ASN A 125 16.46 10.72 -9.77
C ASN A 125 16.24 11.99 -10.62
N GLU A 126 17.23 12.35 -11.43
CA GLU A 126 17.23 13.60 -12.22
C GLU A 126 16.09 13.64 -13.26
N ASP A 127 15.77 12.52 -13.90
CA ASP A 127 14.72 12.45 -14.90
C ASP A 127 13.34 12.58 -14.25
N GLU A 128 13.10 11.89 -13.13
CA GLU A 128 11.89 12.00 -12.32
C GLU A 128 11.70 13.43 -11.78
N ILE A 129 12.78 14.07 -11.28
CA ILE A 129 12.75 15.47 -10.84
C ILE A 129 12.37 16.39 -11.99
N ARG A 130 12.94 16.18 -13.18
CA ARG A 130 12.61 16.97 -14.36
C ARG A 130 11.15 16.87 -14.72
N GLU A 131 10.58 15.66 -14.71
CA GLU A 131 9.17 15.42 -14.98
C GLU A 131 8.27 16.10 -13.92
N ILE A 132 8.59 15.94 -12.62
CA ILE A 132 7.87 16.58 -11.52
C ILE A 132 7.88 18.12 -11.67
N LEU A 133 9.01 18.72 -11.98
CA LEU A 133 9.14 20.18 -12.09
C LEU A 133 8.50 20.73 -13.37
N SER A 134 8.34 19.93 -14.43
CA SER A 134 7.64 20.33 -15.64
C SER A 134 6.11 20.35 -15.47
N ALA A 135 5.59 19.64 -14.48
CA ALA A 135 4.16 19.61 -14.18
C ALA A 135 3.67 20.92 -13.57
N ASP A 136 2.40 21.27 -13.85
CA ASP A 136 1.77 22.48 -13.33
C ASP A 136 1.65 22.42 -11.79
N ASP A 137 2.11 23.49 -11.14
CA ASP A 137 2.07 23.64 -9.68
C ASP A 137 0.82 24.40 -9.21
N THR A 138 -0.06 24.79 -10.14
CA THR A 138 -1.30 25.49 -9.80
C THR A 138 -2.28 24.52 -9.12
N CYS A 139 -2.60 24.79 -7.87
CA CYS A 139 -3.60 24.04 -7.13
C CYS A 139 -5.01 24.49 -7.55
N ARG A 140 -5.76 23.65 -8.27
CA ARG A 140 -7.13 24.00 -8.71
C ARG A 140 -8.20 23.27 -7.90
N ASP A 141 -8.01 22.00 -7.56
CA ASP A 141 -9.00 21.17 -6.87
C ASP A 141 -8.39 20.48 -5.62
N GLY A 142 -7.60 21.25 -4.87
CA GLY A 142 -6.94 20.78 -3.63
C GLY A 142 -5.55 20.16 -3.83
N PHE A 143 -5.14 19.81 -5.07
CA PHE A 143 -3.83 19.25 -5.40
C PHE A 143 -3.33 19.79 -6.74
N SER A 144 -2.02 20.02 -6.86
CA SER A 144 -1.39 20.38 -8.13
C SER A 144 -1.06 19.12 -8.95
N GLU A 145 -0.87 19.28 -10.26
CA GLU A 145 -0.41 18.18 -11.11
C GLU A 145 0.99 17.71 -10.68
N ARG A 146 1.83 18.63 -10.25
CA ARG A 146 3.16 18.34 -9.68
C ARG A 146 3.09 17.40 -8.48
N ASP A 147 2.14 17.63 -7.58
CA ASP A 147 1.93 16.75 -6.42
C ASP A 147 1.48 15.35 -6.84
N ILE A 148 0.62 15.25 -7.87
CA ILE A 148 0.17 13.98 -8.42
C ILE A 148 1.33 13.20 -9.05
N VAL A 149 2.16 13.86 -9.87
CA VAL A 149 3.32 13.24 -10.51
C VAL A 149 4.31 12.73 -9.45
N PHE A 150 4.63 13.57 -8.46
CA PHE A 150 5.50 13.17 -7.35
C PHE A 150 4.95 11.95 -6.60
N THR A 151 3.67 11.99 -6.21
CA THR A 151 3.04 10.90 -5.45
C THR A 151 2.96 9.62 -6.28
N THR A 152 2.80 9.74 -7.60
CA THR A 152 2.84 8.60 -8.53
C THR A 152 4.21 7.91 -8.53
N PHE A 153 5.30 8.67 -8.64
CA PHE A 153 6.64 8.09 -8.55
C PHE A 153 6.89 7.45 -7.19
N TRP A 154 6.49 8.14 -6.13
CA TRP A 154 6.66 7.63 -4.77
C TRP A 154 5.94 6.29 -4.57
N THR A 155 4.65 6.21 -4.92
CA THR A 155 3.89 4.95 -4.78
C THR A 155 4.43 3.82 -5.65
N ARG A 156 5.02 4.11 -6.82
CA ARG A 156 5.70 3.10 -7.65
C ARG A 156 6.94 2.55 -6.96
N LYS A 157 7.78 3.43 -6.39
CA LYS A 157 8.98 3.04 -5.63
C LYS A 157 8.65 2.17 -4.42
N GLU A 158 7.67 2.59 -3.63
CA GLU A 158 7.19 1.84 -2.46
C GLU A 158 6.56 0.49 -2.87
N ALA A 159 5.72 0.46 -3.90
CA ALA A 159 5.10 -0.78 -4.36
C ALA A 159 6.16 -1.77 -4.88
N PHE A 160 7.19 -1.29 -5.58
CA PHE A 160 8.31 -2.11 -6.02
C PHE A 160 9.10 -2.68 -4.82
N ALA A 161 9.48 -1.83 -3.87
CA ALA A 161 10.19 -2.25 -2.67
C ALA A 161 9.41 -3.31 -1.87
N LYS A 162 8.08 -3.15 -1.78
CA LYS A 162 7.18 -4.12 -1.15
C LYS A 162 7.04 -5.42 -1.96
N LEU A 163 7.09 -5.35 -3.30
CA LEU A 163 7.11 -6.53 -4.16
C LEU A 163 8.35 -7.38 -3.90
N ILE A 164 9.53 -6.75 -3.93
CA ILE A 164 10.81 -7.43 -3.70
C ILE A 164 10.92 -7.90 -2.23
N GLY A 165 10.36 -7.14 -1.30
CA GLY A 165 10.35 -7.47 0.13
C GLY A 165 11.60 -6.98 0.89
N GLU A 166 12.44 -6.17 0.26
CA GLU A 166 13.68 -5.65 0.85
C GLU A 166 13.52 -4.30 1.56
N GLY A 167 12.32 -3.73 1.52
CA GLY A 167 12.08 -2.37 1.96
C GLY A 167 12.70 -1.35 1.00
N ILE A 168 12.59 -0.07 1.31
CA ILE A 168 13.31 0.96 0.57
C ILE A 168 14.78 0.89 0.96
N SER A 169 15.59 0.40 0.03
CA SER A 169 17.04 0.31 0.19
C SER A 169 17.71 1.70 0.12
N THR A 170 19.01 1.73 0.34
CA THR A 170 19.84 2.94 0.26
C THR A 170 19.78 3.66 -1.09
N ASN A 171 19.35 3.00 -2.17
CA ASN A 171 19.27 3.58 -3.51
C ASN A 171 17.83 3.90 -3.94
N VAL A 172 17.07 4.63 -3.10
CA VAL A 172 15.68 5.01 -3.41
C VAL A 172 15.55 5.81 -4.72
N ARG A 173 16.56 6.59 -5.09
CA ARG A 173 16.52 7.45 -6.28
C ARG A 173 16.38 6.65 -7.57
N ASP A 174 17.17 5.60 -7.72
CA ASP A 174 17.29 4.85 -8.96
C ASP A 174 16.51 3.55 -8.99
N ILE A 175 15.72 3.28 -7.94
CA ILE A 175 15.01 2.01 -7.76
C ILE A 175 14.10 1.65 -8.94
N LEU A 176 13.55 2.62 -9.67
CA LEU A 176 12.72 2.38 -10.85
C LEU A 176 13.53 2.15 -12.13
N CYS A 177 14.82 2.47 -12.16
CA CYS A 177 15.70 2.22 -13.32
C CYS A 177 15.92 0.72 -13.55
N GLU A 178 15.78 -0.10 -12.51
CA GLU A 178 16.01 -1.55 -12.53
C GLU A 178 14.72 -2.37 -12.75
N CYS A 179 13.59 -1.72 -13.07
CA CYS A 179 12.26 -2.34 -13.07
C CYS A 179 11.78 -2.81 -14.46
N MET A 180 12.68 -3.22 -15.36
CA MET A 180 12.33 -3.62 -16.74
C MET A 180 11.31 -4.78 -16.82
N ASP A 181 11.34 -5.71 -15.87
CA ASP A 181 10.46 -6.87 -15.78
C ASP A 181 9.20 -6.63 -14.91
N ILE A 182 8.99 -5.41 -14.42
CA ILE A 182 7.88 -5.05 -13.54
C ILE A 182 6.80 -4.28 -14.32
N ALA A 183 5.56 -4.64 -14.07
CA ALA A 183 4.38 -3.91 -14.49
C ALA A 183 3.83 -3.11 -13.31
N PHE A 184 3.58 -1.83 -13.53
CA PHE A 184 2.94 -0.94 -12.56
C PHE A 184 1.54 -0.58 -13.03
N THR A 185 0.55 -0.81 -12.19
CA THR A 185 -0.82 -0.33 -12.39
C THR A 185 -1.09 0.77 -11.36
N THR A 186 -1.14 2.02 -11.82
CA THR A 186 -1.37 3.18 -10.95
C THR A 186 -2.77 3.73 -11.15
N ARG A 187 -3.45 4.08 -10.05
CA ARG A 187 -4.74 4.77 -10.03
C ARG A 187 -4.59 6.08 -9.26
N VAL A 188 -5.00 7.17 -9.89
CA VAL A 188 -5.05 8.50 -9.27
C VAL A 188 -6.50 8.81 -8.94
N GLU A 189 -6.84 8.83 -7.66
CA GLU A 189 -8.18 9.10 -7.15
C GLU A 189 -8.24 10.54 -6.61
N LYS A 190 -8.31 11.51 -7.53
CA LYS A 190 -8.27 12.97 -7.20
C LYS A 190 -9.35 13.37 -6.20
N GLU A 191 -10.59 12.98 -6.43
CA GLU A 191 -11.73 13.31 -5.55
C GLU A 191 -11.57 12.74 -4.14
N LYS A 192 -10.95 11.57 -4.02
CA LYS A 192 -10.66 10.91 -2.75
C LYS A 192 -9.32 11.35 -2.15
N GLY A 193 -8.46 11.97 -2.96
CA GLY A 193 -7.18 12.57 -2.58
C GLY A 193 -6.10 11.57 -2.22
N TYR A 194 -5.97 10.50 -3.03
CA TYR A 194 -4.87 9.53 -2.91
C TYR A 194 -4.42 8.98 -4.27
N VAL A 195 -3.22 8.42 -4.30
CA VAL A 195 -2.68 7.61 -5.41
C VAL A 195 -2.42 6.21 -4.89
N LEU A 196 -2.74 5.21 -5.69
CA LEU A 196 -2.50 3.81 -5.41
C LEU A 196 -1.73 3.18 -6.57
N THR A 197 -0.68 2.40 -6.26
CA THR A 197 0.08 1.63 -7.26
C THR A 197 0.19 0.16 -6.84
N VAL A 198 -0.07 -0.73 -7.79
CA VAL A 198 0.23 -2.17 -7.69
C VAL A 198 1.43 -2.47 -8.57
N ALA A 199 2.40 -3.22 -8.05
CA ALA A 199 3.58 -3.71 -8.76
C ALA A 199 3.55 -5.24 -8.84
N GLU A 200 3.76 -5.77 -10.06
CA GLU A 200 3.78 -7.21 -10.34
C GLU A 200 4.88 -7.53 -11.36
N ARG A 201 5.43 -8.74 -11.33
CA ARG A 201 6.29 -9.21 -12.42
C ARG A 201 5.47 -9.39 -13.69
N LYS A 202 5.98 -8.92 -14.82
CA LYS A 202 5.37 -9.14 -16.14
C LYS A 202 5.16 -10.64 -16.38
N ALA A 203 4.09 -10.98 -17.08
CA ALA A 203 3.93 -12.35 -17.56
C ALA A 203 4.99 -12.63 -18.64
N THR A 204 5.74 -13.68 -18.45
CA THR A 204 6.62 -14.25 -19.49
C THR A 204 5.80 -14.99 -20.52
#